data_cffa5f7898bd11722964181851d9787b
#
_entry.id   cffa5f7898bd11722964181851d9787b
#
_cell.length_a   1.000
_cell.length_b   1.000
_cell.length_c   1.000
_cell.angle_alpha   90.00
_cell.angle_beta   90.00
_cell.angle_gamma   90.00
#
_symmetry.space_group_name_H-M   'P 1'
#
loop_
_entity.id
_entity.type
_entity.pdbx_description
1 polymer ?
#
loop_
_entity_poly.entity_id
_entity_poly.type
_entity_poly.pdbx_seq_one_letter_code
_entity_poly.pdbx_strand_id
1 'polypeptide(L)'
;MLFRSILNRQNEARANWISGVSHDIRTPLSMIMGYAGRIAESKAASKSIREQAEIVRKQSVKIKELVQDLNLVSQLEYEMQPLHKEMVRLSKLLRSYVADLLNTGISDSYNIGIKITPDAENAVLECDARLISRAVNNLVQNSMKHNPQGCEVCLSLTASQNHLILAVTDNGMGLPAEKLQELEEKPHYMESTDERLDLRHGLGLLIVQQVAIAHNGTFKLTNVFPKGCEATLIFPYIG
;
A
#
# COMPACT_ATOMS: atom_id res chain seq x y z
N MET A 1 3.19 -33.66 11.74
CA MET A 1 3.44 -32.63 12.77
C MET A 1 4.84 -32.01 12.70
N LEU A 2 5.92 -32.80 12.58
CA LEU A 2 7.31 -32.28 12.57
C LEU A 2 7.60 -31.27 11.43
N PHE A 3 7.14 -31.55 10.21
CA PHE A 3 7.40 -30.70 9.03
C PHE A 3 6.79 -29.28 9.17
N ARG A 4 5.59 -29.19 9.71
CA ARG A 4 4.88 -27.94 9.96
C ARG A 4 5.57 -27.08 11.03
N SER A 5 6.17 -27.74 12.05
CA SER A 5 6.90 -27.03 13.12
C SER A 5 8.27 -26.52 12.65
N ILE A 6 8.94 -27.22 11.71
CA ILE A 6 10.19 -26.75 11.11
C ILE A 6 9.95 -25.57 10.20
N LEU A 7 8.92 -25.64 9.36
CA LEU A 7 8.53 -24.53 8.46
C LEU A 7 8.17 -23.28 9.25
N ASN A 8 7.38 -23.40 10.33
CA ASN A 8 7.03 -22.27 11.18
C ASN A 8 8.25 -21.64 11.85
N ARG A 9 9.19 -22.44 12.35
CA ARG A 9 10.44 -21.91 12.92
C ARG A 9 11.30 -21.16 11.91
N GLN A 10 11.38 -21.64 10.66
CA GLN A 10 12.11 -20.95 9.61
C GLN A 10 11.44 -19.62 9.25
N ASN A 11 10.13 -19.59 9.18
CA ASN A 11 9.35 -18.39 8.90
C ASN A 11 9.49 -17.36 10.02
N GLU A 12 9.38 -17.78 11.29
CA GLU A 12 9.62 -16.93 12.46
C GLU A 12 11.04 -16.36 12.48
N ALA A 13 12.05 -17.19 12.19
CA ALA A 13 13.44 -16.73 12.13
C ALA A 13 13.65 -15.67 11.03
N ARG A 14 13.02 -15.87 9.86
CA ARG A 14 13.10 -14.96 8.73
C ARG A 14 12.42 -13.61 9.03
N ALA A 15 11.23 -13.64 9.62
CA ALA A 15 10.52 -12.43 10.00
C ALA A 15 11.22 -11.66 11.13
N ASN A 16 11.76 -12.36 12.12
CA ASN A 16 12.56 -11.75 13.19
C ASN A 16 13.83 -11.10 12.64
N TRP A 17 14.49 -11.76 11.67
CA TRP A 17 15.66 -11.19 10.99
C TRP A 17 15.31 -9.92 10.23
N ILE A 18 14.23 -9.92 9.42
CA ILE A 18 13.76 -8.73 8.69
C ILE A 18 13.41 -7.60 9.67
N SER A 19 12.76 -7.91 10.79
CA SER A 19 12.42 -6.93 11.82
C SER A 19 13.67 -6.32 12.46
N GLY A 20 14.68 -7.14 12.79
CA GLY A 20 15.97 -6.70 13.31
C GLY A 20 16.71 -5.77 12.35
N VAL A 21 16.87 -6.21 11.08
CA VAL A 21 17.51 -5.40 10.03
C VAL A 21 16.77 -4.09 9.81
N SER A 22 15.42 -4.12 9.83
CA SER A 22 14.59 -2.92 9.68
C SER A 22 14.83 -1.91 10.80
N HIS A 23 15.00 -2.40 12.04
CA HIS A 23 15.35 -1.56 13.19
C HIS A 23 16.74 -0.94 13.02
N ASP A 24 17.73 -1.75 12.63
CA ASP A 24 19.13 -1.32 12.50
C ASP A 24 19.34 -0.33 11.34
N ILE A 25 18.51 -0.41 10.30
CA ILE A 25 18.50 0.58 9.20
C ILE A 25 17.81 1.89 9.63
N ARG A 26 16.77 1.83 10.46
CA ARG A 26 15.99 3.02 10.87
C ARG A 26 16.84 4.05 11.60
N THR A 27 17.75 3.61 12.45
CA THR A 27 18.59 4.49 13.28
C THR A 27 19.53 5.36 12.43
N PRO A 28 20.43 4.81 11.58
CA PRO A 28 21.29 5.62 10.74
C PRO A 28 20.52 6.48 9.75
N LEU A 29 19.40 5.96 9.23
CA LEU A 29 18.55 6.69 8.30
C LEU A 29 17.92 7.93 8.95
N SER A 30 17.48 7.84 10.21
CA SER A 30 16.95 8.97 10.97
C SER A 30 18.00 10.06 11.19
N MET A 31 19.27 9.67 11.41
CA MET A 31 20.39 10.61 11.50
C MET A 31 20.64 11.32 10.16
N ILE A 32 20.67 10.57 9.05
CA ILE A 32 20.84 11.14 7.69
C ILE A 32 19.73 12.17 7.41
N MET A 33 18.47 11.78 7.69
CA MET A 33 17.32 12.68 7.52
C MET A 33 17.46 13.97 8.36
N GLY A 34 17.88 13.83 9.62
CA GLY A 34 18.07 14.96 10.53
C GLY A 34 19.18 15.90 10.08
N TYR A 35 20.33 15.37 9.63
CA TYR A 35 21.44 16.19 9.11
C TYR A 35 21.06 16.86 7.80
N ALA A 36 20.46 16.11 6.86
CA ALA A 36 20.02 16.67 5.58
C ALA A 36 18.98 17.78 5.78
N GLY A 37 18.01 17.59 6.70
CA GLY A 37 17.02 18.61 7.04
C GLY A 37 17.67 19.90 7.57
N ARG A 38 18.61 19.80 8.51
CA ARG A 38 19.34 20.97 9.03
C ARG A 38 20.13 21.72 7.96
N ILE A 39 20.75 21.00 7.02
CA ILE A 39 21.49 21.61 5.91
C ILE A 39 20.50 22.30 4.95
N ALA A 40 19.38 21.68 4.62
CA ALA A 40 18.35 22.23 3.74
C ALA A 40 17.74 23.52 4.29
N GLU A 41 17.62 23.66 5.62
CA GLU A 41 17.07 24.83 6.31
C GLU A 41 18.16 25.90 6.64
N SER A 42 19.45 25.58 6.48
CA SER A 42 20.55 26.45 6.85
C SER A 42 20.64 27.65 5.93
N LYS A 43 20.57 28.85 6.52
CA LYS A 43 20.78 30.12 5.80
C LYS A 43 22.25 30.34 5.39
N ALA A 44 23.19 29.67 6.04
CA ALA A 44 24.64 29.76 5.73
C ALA A 44 25.04 28.88 4.54
N ALA A 45 24.21 27.86 4.19
CA ALA A 45 24.47 26.99 3.06
C ALA A 45 24.07 27.67 1.73
N SER A 46 24.85 27.45 0.67
CA SER A 46 24.48 27.91 -0.67
C SER A 46 23.18 27.27 -1.15
N LYS A 47 22.50 27.88 -2.13
CA LYS A 47 21.25 27.35 -2.70
C LYS A 47 21.45 25.93 -3.21
N SER A 48 22.53 25.65 -3.93
CA SER A 48 22.86 24.33 -4.46
C SER A 48 23.01 23.26 -3.36
N ILE A 49 23.70 23.60 -2.26
CA ILE A 49 23.88 22.70 -1.12
C ILE A 49 22.54 22.38 -0.46
N ARG A 50 21.66 23.36 -0.30
CA ARG A 50 20.33 23.16 0.27
C ARG A 50 19.45 22.26 -0.62
N GLU A 51 19.49 22.45 -1.94
CA GLU A 51 18.78 21.63 -2.90
C GLU A 51 19.27 20.15 -2.86
N GLN A 52 20.59 19.95 -2.80
CA GLN A 52 21.16 18.60 -2.65
C GLN A 52 20.76 17.95 -1.32
N ALA A 53 20.79 18.70 -0.23
CA ALA A 53 20.36 18.22 1.08
C ALA A 53 18.86 17.82 1.08
N GLU A 54 18.02 18.60 0.41
CA GLU A 54 16.59 18.26 0.28
C GLU A 54 16.38 16.98 -0.54
N ILE A 55 17.19 16.74 -1.59
CA ILE A 55 17.16 15.48 -2.33
C ILE A 55 17.55 14.31 -1.41
N VAL A 56 18.64 14.44 -0.65
CA VAL A 56 19.07 13.40 0.32
C VAL A 56 17.96 13.12 1.34
N ARG A 57 17.34 14.17 1.88
CA ARG A 57 16.22 14.03 2.82
C ARG A 57 15.05 13.25 2.22
N LYS A 58 14.62 13.61 1.00
CA LYS A 58 13.54 12.95 0.28
C LYS A 58 13.85 11.47 0.00
N GLN A 59 15.07 11.16 -0.44
CA GLN A 59 15.47 9.76 -0.69
C GLN A 59 15.53 8.95 0.62
N SER A 60 15.97 9.55 1.72
CA SER A 60 16.00 8.90 3.02
C SER A 60 14.60 8.60 3.55
N VAL A 61 13.62 9.50 3.37
CA VAL A 61 12.20 9.24 3.68
C VAL A 61 11.71 8.03 2.89
N LYS A 62 12.03 7.98 1.59
CA LYS A 62 11.61 6.88 0.72
C LYS A 62 12.21 5.53 1.13
N ILE A 63 13.48 5.49 1.53
CA ILE A 63 14.11 4.27 2.05
C ILE A 63 13.41 3.83 3.35
N LYS A 64 13.09 4.78 4.24
CA LYS A 64 12.35 4.50 5.48
C LYS A 64 10.99 3.83 5.18
N GLU A 65 10.25 4.35 4.21
CA GLU A 65 8.96 3.80 3.80
C GLU A 65 9.12 2.37 3.24
N LEU A 66 10.10 2.14 2.37
CA LEU A 66 10.38 0.81 1.81
C LEU A 66 10.74 -0.21 2.89
N VAL A 67 11.55 0.17 3.89
CA VAL A 67 11.91 -0.71 5.02
C VAL A 67 10.68 -1.01 5.88
N GLN A 68 9.81 -0.03 6.10
CA GLN A 68 8.55 -0.23 6.82
C GLN A 68 7.59 -1.15 6.05
N ASP A 69 7.51 -1.00 4.73
CA ASP A 69 6.70 -1.83 3.84
C ASP A 69 7.18 -3.28 3.84
N LEU A 70 8.49 -3.50 3.72
CA LEU A 70 9.08 -4.83 3.78
C LEU A 70 8.80 -5.52 5.12
N ASN A 71 8.95 -4.79 6.22
CA ASN A 71 8.65 -5.31 7.56
C ASN A 71 7.16 -5.66 7.71
N LEU A 72 6.26 -4.81 7.21
CA LEU A 72 4.82 -5.06 7.26
C LEU A 72 4.44 -6.31 6.46
N VAL A 73 4.94 -6.44 5.23
CA VAL A 73 4.71 -7.63 4.40
C VAL A 73 5.15 -8.88 5.14
N SER A 74 6.37 -8.88 5.69
CA SER A 74 6.90 -10.01 6.44
C SER A 74 6.05 -10.36 7.66
N GLN A 75 5.57 -9.36 8.42
CA GLN A 75 4.72 -9.58 9.58
C GLN A 75 3.36 -10.18 9.21
N LEU A 76 2.76 -9.72 8.11
CA LEU A 76 1.47 -10.24 7.63
C LEU A 76 1.61 -11.64 7.03
N GLU A 77 2.65 -11.88 6.24
CA GLU A 77 2.90 -13.17 5.58
C GLU A 77 3.13 -14.30 6.58
N TYR A 78 3.81 -14.00 7.69
CA TYR A 78 4.15 -15.00 8.71
C TYR A 78 3.25 -14.95 9.95
N GLU A 79 2.13 -14.21 9.91
CA GLU A 79 1.18 -14.08 11.02
C GLU A 79 1.85 -13.72 12.35
N MET A 80 2.93 -12.91 12.32
CA MET A 80 3.78 -12.62 13.47
C MET A 80 3.14 -11.69 14.51
N GLN A 81 2.10 -10.96 14.13
CA GLN A 81 1.37 -10.06 15.02
C GLN A 81 -0.14 -10.26 14.87
N PRO A 82 -0.88 -10.34 15.99
CA PRO A 82 -2.33 -10.32 15.93
C PRO A 82 -2.83 -9.01 15.32
N LEU A 83 -3.79 -9.10 14.41
CA LEU A 83 -4.46 -7.93 13.87
C LEU A 83 -5.25 -7.23 14.98
N HIS A 84 -5.19 -5.90 15.00
CA HIS A 84 -6.05 -5.09 15.86
C HIS A 84 -7.42 -4.90 15.18
N LYS A 85 -8.20 -6.00 15.13
CA LYS A 85 -9.53 -5.98 14.52
C LYS A 85 -10.53 -5.26 15.40
N GLU A 86 -11.29 -4.39 14.78
CA GLU A 86 -12.41 -3.66 15.39
C GLU A 86 -13.58 -3.58 14.38
N MET A 87 -14.77 -3.27 14.87
CA MET A 87 -15.95 -3.09 14.01
C MET A 87 -15.87 -1.74 13.30
N VAL A 88 -15.49 -1.74 12.03
CA VAL A 88 -15.20 -0.55 11.24
C VAL A 88 -16.29 -0.32 10.18
N ARG A 89 -16.90 0.87 10.18
CA ARG A 89 -17.74 1.32 9.07
C ARG A 89 -16.84 1.82 7.94
N LEU A 90 -16.65 1.00 6.89
CA LEU A 90 -15.73 1.32 5.80
C LEU A 90 -16.13 2.57 5.02
N SER A 91 -17.43 2.89 4.88
CA SER A 91 -17.91 4.14 4.25
C SER A 91 -17.31 5.38 4.94
N LYS A 92 -17.32 5.40 6.27
CA LYS A 92 -16.73 6.48 7.07
C LYS A 92 -15.22 6.56 6.93
N LEU A 93 -14.54 5.42 6.97
CA LEU A 93 -13.09 5.34 6.80
C LEU A 93 -12.66 5.87 5.43
N LEU A 94 -13.34 5.48 4.35
CA LEU A 94 -13.02 5.94 2.99
C LEU A 94 -13.28 7.43 2.82
N ARG A 95 -14.38 7.98 3.36
CA ARG A 95 -14.65 9.42 3.32
C ARG A 95 -13.59 10.22 4.07
N SER A 96 -13.17 9.75 5.26
CA SER A 96 -12.07 10.38 6.01
C SER A 96 -10.77 10.35 5.21
N TYR A 97 -10.42 9.20 4.63
CA TYR A 97 -9.23 9.07 3.80
C TYR A 97 -9.22 10.05 2.62
N VAL A 98 -10.33 10.15 1.87
CA VAL A 98 -10.43 11.07 0.73
C VAL A 98 -10.34 12.53 1.19
N ALA A 99 -11.01 12.89 2.29
CA ALA A 99 -10.93 14.25 2.83
C ALA A 99 -9.50 14.60 3.26
N ASP A 100 -8.82 13.71 3.97
CA ASP A 100 -7.42 13.92 4.38
C ASP A 100 -6.50 14.05 3.17
N LEU A 101 -6.69 13.19 2.15
CA LEU A 101 -5.91 13.20 0.92
C LEU A 101 -6.08 14.54 0.18
N LEU A 102 -7.29 15.04 0.03
CA LEU A 102 -7.56 16.34 -0.62
C LEU A 102 -6.97 17.51 0.18
N ASN A 103 -6.97 17.44 1.51
CA ASN A 103 -6.37 18.47 2.37
C ASN A 103 -4.84 18.51 2.30
N THR A 104 -4.16 17.47 1.82
CA THR A 104 -2.69 17.47 1.61
C THR A 104 -2.23 18.30 0.41
N GLY A 105 -3.15 18.83 -0.40
CA GLY A 105 -2.84 19.65 -1.57
C GLY A 105 -2.36 18.84 -2.76
N ILE A 106 -3.15 17.83 -3.16
CA ILE A 106 -2.92 17.08 -4.40
C ILE A 106 -2.97 18.03 -5.60
N SER A 107 -2.15 17.75 -6.63
CA SER A 107 -2.21 18.49 -7.89
C SER A 107 -3.63 18.45 -8.49
N ASP A 108 -4.10 19.58 -9.03
CA ASP A 108 -5.40 19.72 -9.72
C ASP A 108 -5.54 18.77 -10.94
N SER A 109 -4.44 18.15 -11.38
CA SER A 109 -4.45 17.14 -12.44
C SER A 109 -5.10 15.82 -12.02
N TYR A 110 -5.30 15.59 -10.71
CA TYR A 110 -5.95 14.38 -10.18
C TYR A 110 -7.31 14.71 -9.62
N ASN A 111 -8.33 13.99 -10.09
CA ASN A 111 -9.70 14.09 -9.57
C ASN A 111 -10.01 12.82 -8.75
N ILE A 112 -10.20 13.00 -7.43
CA ILE A 112 -10.46 11.87 -6.52
C ILE A 112 -11.94 11.88 -6.15
N GLY A 113 -12.65 10.83 -6.56
CA GLY A 113 -14.06 10.63 -6.26
C GLY A 113 -14.34 9.44 -5.33
N ILE A 114 -15.54 9.44 -4.74
CA ILE A 114 -16.02 8.33 -3.91
C ILE A 114 -17.46 7.97 -4.28
N LYS A 115 -17.73 6.66 -4.43
CA LYS A 115 -19.07 6.11 -4.69
C LYS A 115 -19.36 5.01 -3.69
N ILE A 116 -20.42 5.17 -2.90
CA ILE A 116 -20.86 4.19 -1.90
C ILE A 116 -22.30 3.83 -2.19
N THR A 117 -22.59 2.54 -2.34
CA THR A 117 -23.96 2.09 -2.52
C THR A 117 -24.76 2.20 -1.22
N PRO A 118 -26.10 2.39 -1.27
CA PRO A 118 -26.94 2.48 -0.08
C PRO A 118 -26.76 1.30 0.88
N ASP A 119 -26.62 0.09 0.36
CA ASP A 119 -26.43 -1.13 1.15
C ASP A 119 -25.07 -1.16 1.87
N ALA A 120 -24.05 -0.49 1.30
CA ALA A 120 -22.71 -0.40 1.90
C ALA A 120 -22.55 0.80 2.87
N GLU A 121 -23.47 1.77 2.88
CA GLU A 121 -23.33 2.99 3.69
C GLU A 121 -23.19 2.69 5.18
N ASN A 122 -23.95 1.72 5.69
CA ASN A 122 -23.92 1.32 7.09
C ASN A 122 -23.23 -0.02 7.34
N ALA A 123 -22.66 -0.65 6.30
CA ALA A 123 -21.96 -1.91 6.43
C ALA A 123 -20.73 -1.77 7.34
N VAL A 124 -20.58 -2.73 8.26
CA VAL A 124 -19.52 -2.78 9.26
C VAL A 124 -18.69 -4.04 9.02
N LEU A 125 -17.38 -3.89 8.91
CA LEU A 125 -16.43 -4.98 8.74
C LEU A 125 -15.56 -5.11 10.01
N GLU A 126 -15.36 -6.33 10.50
CA GLU A 126 -14.37 -6.59 11.54
C GLU A 126 -12.97 -6.61 10.92
N CYS A 127 -12.23 -5.52 11.06
CA CYS A 127 -10.93 -5.36 10.41
C CYS A 127 -9.97 -4.44 11.18
N ASP A 128 -8.69 -4.49 10.84
CA ASP A 128 -7.70 -3.48 11.26
C ASP A 128 -7.80 -2.26 10.33
N ALA A 129 -8.41 -1.19 10.84
CA ALA A 129 -8.65 0.04 10.10
C ALA A 129 -7.37 0.66 9.52
N ARG A 130 -6.23 0.53 10.21
CA ARG A 130 -4.94 1.07 9.78
C ARG A 130 -4.41 0.31 8.57
N LEU A 131 -4.54 -1.01 8.56
CA LEU A 131 -4.11 -1.85 7.45
C LEU A 131 -5.00 -1.64 6.22
N ILE A 132 -6.32 -1.53 6.40
CA ILE A 132 -7.24 -1.20 5.30
C ILE A 132 -6.90 0.18 4.72
N SER A 133 -6.71 1.20 5.57
CA SER A 133 -6.32 2.54 5.11
C SER A 133 -4.99 2.52 4.35
N ARG A 134 -4.02 1.71 4.79
CA ARG A 134 -2.74 1.54 4.10
C ARG A 134 -2.89 0.87 2.74
N ALA A 135 -3.74 -0.16 2.63
CA ALA A 135 -4.05 -0.80 1.36
C ALA A 135 -4.71 0.19 0.38
N VAL A 136 -5.70 0.94 0.85
CA VAL A 136 -6.36 2.00 0.05
C VAL A 136 -5.34 3.04 -0.42
N ASN A 137 -4.50 3.54 0.48
CA ASN A 137 -3.45 4.50 0.13
C ASN A 137 -2.50 3.95 -0.94
N ASN A 138 -2.06 2.70 -0.83
CA ASN A 138 -1.20 2.06 -1.83
C ASN A 138 -1.88 2.00 -3.21
N LEU A 139 -3.18 1.68 -3.25
CA LEU A 139 -3.92 1.63 -4.51
C LEU A 139 -4.06 3.02 -5.15
N VAL A 140 -4.46 4.04 -4.37
CA VAL A 140 -4.59 5.42 -4.86
C VAL A 140 -3.24 5.98 -5.32
N GLN A 141 -2.17 5.77 -4.53
CA GLN A 141 -0.82 6.20 -4.91
C GLN A 141 -0.32 5.48 -6.18
N ASN A 142 -0.68 4.21 -6.38
CA ASN A 142 -0.35 3.50 -7.61
C ASN A 142 -1.05 4.11 -8.82
N SER A 143 -2.35 4.42 -8.72
CA SER A 143 -3.09 5.09 -9.80
C SER A 143 -2.46 6.44 -10.16
N MET A 144 -2.10 7.26 -9.16
CA MET A 144 -1.46 8.56 -9.40
C MET A 144 -0.05 8.40 -10.00
N LYS A 145 0.75 7.48 -9.49
CA LYS A 145 2.14 7.24 -9.93
C LYS A 145 2.23 6.76 -11.36
N HIS A 146 1.29 5.91 -11.78
CA HIS A 146 1.26 5.37 -13.15
C HIS A 146 0.60 6.31 -14.16
N ASN A 147 -0.04 7.37 -13.68
CA ASN A 147 -0.65 8.41 -14.50
C ASN A 147 -0.09 9.80 -14.15
N PRO A 148 1.20 10.09 -14.41
CA PRO A 148 1.87 11.31 -13.95
C PRO A 148 1.32 12.60 -14.59
N GLN A 149 0.55 12.48 -15.69
CA GLN A 149 -0.12 13.62 -16.32
C GLN A 149 -1.48 13.94 -15.69
N GLY A 150 -1.91 13.12 -14.72
CA GLY A 150 -3.21 13.22 -14.07
C GLY A 150 -4.16 12.11 -14.51
N CYS A 151 -5.13 11.82 -13.65
CA CYS A 151 -6.23 10.89 -13.91
C CYS A 151 -7.38 11.14 -12.94
N GLU A 152 -8.52 10.55 -13.26
CA GLU A 152 -9.62 10.40 -12.31
C GLU A 152 -9.44 9.09 -11.54
N VAL A 153 -9.51 9.16 -10.22
CA VAL A 153 -9.47 7.99 -9.33
C VAL A 153 -10.78 7.92 -8.56
N CYS A 154 -11.49 6.82 -8.69
CA CYS A 154 -12.75 6.59 -8.01
C CYS A 154 -12.61 5.47 -6.98
N LEU A 155 -12.84 5.79 -5.70
CA LEU A 155 -12.97 4.79 -4.66
C LEU A 155 -14.45 4.37 -4.60
N SER A 156 -14.73 3.08 -4.69
CA SER A 156 -16.08 2.56 -4.59
C SER A 156 -16.23 1.54 -3.47
N LEU A 157 -17.39 1.55 -2.82
CA LEU A 157 -17.77 0.57 -1.80
C LEU A 157 -19.17 0.04 -2.12
N THR A 158 -19.26 -1.29 -2.28
CA THR A 158 -20.52 -1.97 -2.54
C THR A 158 -20.68 -3.14 -1.57
N ALA A 159 -21.91 -3.39 -1.13
CA ALA A 159 -22.23 -4.56 -0.31
C ALA A 159 -23.11 -5.52 -1.10
N SER A 160 -22.86 -6.81 -0.94
CA SER A 160 -23.72 -7.90 -1.38
C SER A 160 -24.07 -8.76 -0.18
N GLN A 161 -24.90 -9.80 -0.37
CA GLN A 161 -25.34 -10.65 0.74
C GLN A 161 -24.19 -11.27 1.56
N ASN A 162 -23.05 -11.57 0.93
CA ASN A 162 -21.94 -12.26 1.57
C ASN A 162 -20.58 -11.53 1.45
N HIS A 163 -20.52 -10.39 0.77
CA HIS A 163 -19.26 -9.71 0.50
C HIS A 163 -19.40 -8.20 0.61
N LEU A 164 -18.38 -7.57 1.17
CA LEU A 164 -18.15 -6.15 1.08
C LEU A 164 -16.99 -5.90 0.12
N ILE A 165 -17.24 -5.16 -0.94
CA ILE A 165 -16.33 -4.95 -2.06
C ILE A 165 -15.88 -3.50 -2.07
N LEU A 166 -14.58 -3.31 -1.89
CA LEU A 166 -13.90 -2.03 -1.99
C LEU A 166 -13.05 -2.02 -3.26
N ALA A 167 -13.31 -1.09 -4.18
CA ALA A 167 -12.51 -0.97 -5.38
C ALA A 167 -11.93 0.44 -5.53
N VAL A 168 -10.74 0.51 -6.11
CA VAL A 168 -10.09 1.75 -6.57
C VAL A 168 -9.91 1.63 -8.06
N THR A 169 -10.58 2.51 -8.81
CA THR A 169 -10.60 2.51 -10.28
C THR A 169 -9.98 3.80 -10.78
N ASP A 170 -9.09 3.72 -11.76
CA ASP A 170 -8.60 4.89 -12.49
C ASP A 170 -8.97 4.82 -13.98
N ASN A 171 -8.99 5.99 -14.63
CA ASN A 171 -9.21 6.12 -16.07
C ASN A 171 -7.90 6.27 -16.87
N GLY A 172 -6.79 5.81 -16.31
CA GLY A 172 -5.45 5.91 -16.88
C GLY A 172 -5.20 5.00 -18.07
N MET A 173 -3.93 4.66 -18.31
CA MET A 173 -3.55 3.84 -19.46
C MET A 173 -3.89 2.34 -19.28
N GLY A 174 -4.18 1.89 -18.06
CA GLY A 174 -4.30 0.48 -17.72
C GLY A 174 -2.95 -0.23 -17.68
N LEU A 175 -2.99 -1.57 -17.59
CA LEU A 175 -1.81 -2.43 -17.54
C LEU A 175 -1.67 -3.24 -18.84
N PRO A 176 -0.45 -3.47 -19.33
CA PRO A 176 -0.22 -4.44 -20.41
C PRO A 176 -0.75 -5.84 -20.01
N ALA A 177 -1.33 -6.56 -20.98
CA ALA A 177 -1.91 -7.89 -20.73
C ALA A 177 -0.89 -8.88 -20.14
N GLU A 178 0.35 -8.84 -20.62
CA GLU A 178 1.45 -9.66 -20.11
C GLU A 178 1.72 -9.42 -18.63
N LYS A 179 1.63 -8.14 -18.18
CA LYS A 179 1.87 -7.77 -16.79
C LYS A 179 0.69 -8.16 -15.90
N LEU A 180 -0.54 -8.12 -16.40
CA LEU A 180 -1.70 -8.65 -15.67
C LEU A 180 -1.57 -10.15 -15.45
N GLN A 181 -1.20 -10.90 -16.50
CA GLN A 181 -0.99 -12.33 -16.42
C GLN A 181 0.14 -12.70 -15.44
N GLU A 182 1.25 -11.96 -15.49
CA GLU A 182 2.36 -12.13 -14.53
C GLU A 182 1.92 -11.91 -13.08
N LEU A 183 1.05 -10.91 -12.83
CA LEU A 183 0.49 -10.62 -11.51
C LEU A 183 -0.48 -11.69 -11.01
N GLU A 184 -1.19 -12.36 -11.92
CA GLU A 184 -2.10 -13.48 -11.60
C GLU A 184 -1.35 -14.79 -11.35
N GLU A 185 -0.30 -15.08 -12.16
CA GLU A 185 0.43 -16.35 -12.11
C GLU A 185 1.48 -16.40 -10.98
N LYS A 186 2.05 -15.26 -10.58
CA LYS A 186 3.10 -15.16 -9.55
C LYS A 186 2.66 -14.29 -8.39
N PRO A 187 1.88 -14.85 -7.43
CA PRO A 187 1.51 -14.13 -6.21
C PRO A 187 2.71 -13.81 -5.31
N HIS A 188 3.91 -14.33 -5.57
CA HIS A 188 5.12 -14.17 -4.77
C HIS A 188 6.20 -13.40 -5.54
N TYR A 189 6.18 -12.07 -5.43
CA TYR A 189 7.19 -11.17 -6.01
C TYR A 189 8.62 -11.36 -5.49
N MET A 190 8.85 -12.26 -4.55
CA MET A 190 10.16 -12.53 -3.97
C MET A 190 10.97 -13.62 -4.68
N GLU A 191 10.41 -14.32 -5.67
CA GLU A 191 11.12 -15.41 -6.37
C GLU A 191 11.76 -15.01 -7.70
N SER A 192 11.61 -13.77 -8.17
CA SER A 192 12.24 -13.37 -9.40
C SER A 192 13.73 -13.08 -9.18
N THR A 193 14.58 -13.93 -9.75
CA THR A 193 16.04 -13.80 -9.84
C THR A 193 16.50 -12.69 -10.78
N ASP A 194 15.63 -11.81 -11.22
CA ASP A 194 15.97 -10.72 -12.13
C ASP A 194 16.57 -9.56 -11.33
N GLU A 195 17.86 -9.29 -11.53
CA GLU A 195 18.65 -8.22 -10.88
C GLU A 195 18.11 -6.79 -11.13
N ARG A 196 17.03 -6.66 -11.91
CA ARG A 196 16.32 -5.40 -12.21
C ARG A 196 15.02 -5.23 -11.45
N LEU A 197 14.83 -5.94 -10.34
CA LEU A 197 13.68 -5.72 -9.46
C LEU A 197 13.71 -4.28 -8.96
N ASP A 198 12.93 -3.46 -9.64
CA ASP A 198 12.55 -2.15 -9.12
C ASP A 198 11.60 -2.42 -7.95
N LEU A 199 12.17 -2.72 -6.76
CA LEU A 199 11.47 -2.94 -5.49
C LEU A 199 10.37 -1.89 -5.23
N ARG A 200 10.45 -0.77 -5.95
CA ARG A 200 9.50 0.34 -5.91
C ARG A 200 8.13 0.01 -6.52
N HIS A 201 8.02 -1.03 -7.37
CA HIS A 201 6.80 -1.32 -8.12
C HIS A 201 6.02 -2.53 -7.56
N GLY A 202 6.64 -3.35 -6.70
CA GLY A 202 6.04 -4.59 -6.22
C GLY A 202 5.46 -4.52 -4.80
N LEU A 203 6.11 -3.83 -3.86
CA LEU A 203 5.75 -3.88 -2.44
C LEU A 203 4.35 -3.31 -2.15
N GLY A 204 3.92 -2.26 -2.85
CA GLY A 204 2.60 -1.66 -2.64
C GLY A 204 1.44 -2.64 -2.91
N LEU A 205 1.48 -3.35 -4.05
CA LEU A 205 0.45 -4.35 -4.38
C LEU A 205 0.55 -5.60 -3.49
N LEU A 206 1.78 -5.99 -3.12
CA LEU A 206 1.99 -7.09 -2.18
C LEU A 206 1.39 -6.77 -0.80
N ILE A 207 1.55 -5.54 -0.30
CA ILE A 207 0.86 -5.09 0.93
C ILE A 207 -0.65 -5.21 0.78
N VAL A 208 -1.22 -4.74 -0.33
CA VAL A 208 -2.67 -4.83 -0.59
C VAL A 208 -3.13 -6.28 -0.55
N GLN A 209 -2.41 -7.18 -1.20
CA GLN A 209 -2.70 -8.61 -1.22
C GLN A 209 -2.62 -9.24 0.18
N GLN A 210 -1.54 -8.96 0.92
CA GLN A 210 -1.37 -9.48 2.27
C GLN A 210 -2.42 -8.94 3.24
N VAL A 211 -2.80 -7.67 3.11
CA VAL A 211 -3.90 -7.09 3.89
C VAL A 211 -5.22 -7.79 3.56
N ALA A 212 -5.52 -8.07 2.28
CA ALA A 212 -6.72 -8.82 1.92
C ALA A 212 -6.74 -10.22 2.56
N ILE A 213 -5.64 -10.97 2.42
CA ILE A 213 -5.51 -12.33 2.98
C ILE A 213 -5.66 -12.31 4.51
N ALA A 214 -5.00 -11.39 5.20
CA ALA A 214 -5.07 -11.25 6.66
C ALA A 214 -6.49 -10.95 7.19
N HIS A 215 -7.35 -10.41 6.32
CA HIS A 215 -8.77 -10.17 6.61
C HIS A 215 -9.71 -11.22 5.97
N ASN A 216 -9.19 -12.40 5.61
CA ASN A 216 -9.93 -13.48 4.95
C ASN A 216 -10.58 -13.05 3.61
N GLY A 217 -10.06 -12.01 3.00
CA GLY A 217 -10.52 -11.45 1.74
C GLY A 217 -9.65 -11.87 0.56
N THR A 218 -9.98 -11.34 -0.61
CA THR A 218 -9.23 -11.53 -1.85
C THR A 218 -8.93 -10.20 -2.51
N PHE A 219 -7.85 -10.16 -3.28
CA PHE A 219 -7.45 -9.03 -4.09
C PHE A 219 -7.50 -9.40 -5.56
N LYS A 220 -8.02 -8.49 -6.41
CA LYS A 220 -8.05 -8.63 -7.87
C LYS A 220 -7.61 -7.33 -8.51
N LEU A 221 -6.91 -7.44 -9.65
CA LEU A 221 -6.49 -6.31 -10.46
C LEU A 221 -6.91 -6.58 -11.90
N THR A 222 -7.66 -5.66 -12.50
CA THR A 222 -8.17 -5.82 -13.87
C THR A 222 -8.11 -4.50 -14.63
N ASN A 223 -8.03 -4.57 -15.96
CA ASN A 223 -8.25 -3.40 -16.79
C ASN A 223 -9.74 -3.11 -16.92
N VAL A 224 -10.11 -1.83 -17.04
CA VAL A 224 -11.47 -1.38 -17.29
C VAL A 224 -11.60 -0.79 -18.69
N PHE A 225 -12.78 -0.93 -19.28
CA PHE A 225 -13.08 -0.35 -20.61
C PHE A 225 -13.60 1.10 -20.43
N PRO A 226 -13.24 2.05 -21.34
CA PRO A 226 -12.37 1.91 -22.51
C PRO A 226 -10.88 1.89 -22.18
N LYS A 227 -10.46 2.36 -21.01
CA LYS A 227 -9.08 2.37 -20.52
C LYS A 227 -9.07 2.62 -19.00
N GLY A 228 -8.01 2.16 -18.35
CA GLY A 228 -7.81 2.33 -16.90
C GLY A 228 -7.61 1.00 -16.21
N CYS A 229 -7.46 1.06 -14.90
CA CYS A 229 -7.24 -0.08 -14.05
C CYS A 229 -8.23 -0.07 -12.88
N GLU A 230 -8.68 -1.24 -12.46
CA GLU A 230 -9.48 -1.44 -11.26
C GLU A 230 -8.81 -2.44 -10.36
N ALA A 231 -8.57 -2.02 -9.13
CA ALA A 231 -8.03 -2.82 -8.04
C ALA A 231 -9.13 -3.06 -7.01
N THR A 232 -9.50 -4.32 -6.79
CA THR A 232 -10.66 -4.71 -6.00
C THR A 232 -10.24 -5.55 -4.81
N LEU A 233 -10.66 -5.16 -3.61
CA LEU A 233 -10.60 -5.90 -2.36
C LEU A 233 -11.98 -6.45 -2.03
N ILE A 234 -12.10 -7.76 -1.83
CA ILE A 234 -13.36 -8.45 -1.54
C ILE A 234 -13.23 -9.09 -0.17
N PHE A 235 -14.05 -8.65 0.78
CA PHE A 235 -14.05 -9.18 2.14
C PHE A 235 -15.31 -9.99 2.41
N PRO A 236 -15.24 -11.11 3.15
CA PRO A 236 -16.42 -11.80 3.67
C PRO A 236 -17.21 -10.83 4.54
N TYR A 237 -18.52 -10.79 4.31
CA TYR A 237 -19.41 -9.88 5.03
C TYR A 237 -20.72 -10.64 5.35
N ILE A 238 -21.14 -10.53 6.60
CA ILE A 238 -22.45 -11.03 7.04
C ILE A 238 -23.23 -9.79 7.44
N GLY A 239 -24.18 -9.39 6.59
CA GLY A 239 -25.04 -8.21 6.76
C GLY A 239 -26.06 -8.36 7.87
#